data_91e25e8a84a887c6d8b345ed9f0051b4
#
_entry.id   91e25e8a84a887c6d8b345ed9f0051b4
#
_cell.length_a   1.000
_cell.length_b   1.000
_cell.length_c   1.000
_cell.angle_alpha   90.00
_cell.angle_beta   90.00
_cell.angle_gamma   90.00
#
_symmetry.space_group_name_H-M   'P 1'
#
loop_
_entity.id
_entity.type
_entity.pdbx_description
1 polymer ?
#
loop_
_entity_poly.entity_id
_entity_poly.type
_entity_poly.pdbx_seq_one_letter_code
_entity_poly.pdbx_strand_id
1 'polypeptide(L)'
;MSSETSNPQSAQDRSSERKVLVVVADSLSYFGPKGGLPADHPGIWPNLVAAELDWDVELVARIGWTCRDAYWALIGDPRIWAAVPRAGAVVFATGGMDSLPSPLPTALRELIRYVRPASVRRRVRDAYNWVQPKLSPLGWPVALPPAVSVDYLEQSRHSLAQLRPELPFVAVLPSVHRCEAYAEVHTGREPMVRAVSAWAAEHSVPLVDLGEAVRDNVFNGPANPDGIHWGWEGHSAVARAMVKVLTEATADEVRTA
;
A
#
# COMPACT_ATOMS: atom_id res chain seq x y z
N MET A 1 37.23 7.33 -31.54
CA MET A 1 35.98 7.40 -30.74
C MET A 1 35.21 6.13 -31.03
N SER A 2 35.38 5.11 -30.20
CA SER A 2 34.69 3.82 -30.34
C SER A 2 33.39 3.89 -29.58
N SER A 3 32.26 3.87 -30.29
CA SER A 3 30.92 3.76 -29.71
C SER A 3 30.72 2.33 -29.24
N GLU A 4 30.73 2.09 -27.93
CA GLU A 4 30.26 0.83 -27.34
C GLU A 4 28.74 0.71 -27.56
N THR A 5 28.38 -0.08 -28.56
CA THR A 5 26.99 -0.55 -28.72
C THR A 5 26.73 -1.57 -27.65
N SER A 6 26.01 -1.18 -26.59
CA SER A 6 25.51 -2.09 -25.57
C SER A 6 24.58 -3.14 -26.21
N ASN A 7 24.96 -4.42 -26.10
CA ASN A 7 24.23 -5.55 -26.65
C ASN A 7 22.87 -5.70 -25.95
N PRO A 8 21.72 -5.68 -26.69
CA PRO A 8 20.39 -5.84 -26.09
C PRO A 8 20.18 -7.15 -25.32
N GLN A 9 20.88 -8.22 -25.70
CA GLN A 9 20.85 -9.51 -25.01
C GLN A 9 21.45 -9.45 -23.60
N SER A 10 22.52 -8.67 -23.40
CA SER A 10 23.14 -8.51 -22.06
C SER A 10 22.28 -7.67 -21.09
N ALA A 11 21.40 -6.82 -21.61
CA ALA A 11 20.44 -6.09 -20.81
C ALA A 11 19.23 -6.98 -20.42
N GLN A 12 18.80 -7.87 -21.32
CA GLN A 12 17.73 -8.82 -21.10
C GLN A 12 18.12 -9.95 -20.14
N ASP A 13 19.36 -10.44 -20.22
CA ASP A 13 19.92 -11.43 -19.27
C ASP A 13 20.06 -10.84 -17.86
N ARG A 14 20.50 -9.60 -17.71
CA ARG A 14 20.57 -8.93 -16.40
C ARG A 14 19.20 -8.70 -15.78
N SER A 15 18.16 -8.41 -16.57
CA SER A 15 16.78 -8.26 -16.11
C SER A 15 16.18 -9.60 -15.64
N SER A 16 16.63 -10.74 -16.17
CA SER A 16 16.15 -12.06 -15.73
C SER A 16 16.76 -12.53 -14.39
N GLU A 17 17.87 -11.93 -13.96
CA GLU A 17 18.59 -12.29 -12.73
C GLU A 17 18.20 -11.44 -11.52
N ARG A 18 17.57 -10.25 -11.74
CA ARG A 18 17.23 -9.34 -10.62
C ARG A 18 16.01 -9.85 -9.87
N LYS A 19 16.10 -9.78 -8.53
CA LYS A 19 14.95 -10.03 -7.66
C LYS A 19 13.85 -8.99 -7.91
N VAL A 20 12.60 -9.35 -7.63
CA VAL A 20 11.45 -8.45 -7.79
C VAL A 20 10.89 -8.09 -6.42
N LEU A 21 10.68 -6.81 -6.16
CA LEU A 21 9.85 -6.32 -5.08
C LEU A 21 8.39 -6.33 -5.56
N VAL A 22 7.59 -7.25 -5.06
CA VAL A 22 6.15 -7.27 -5.34
C VAL A 22 5.45 -6.38 -4.32
N VAL A 23 4.74 -5.36 -4.79
CA VAL A 23 4.03 -4.41 -3.93
C VAL A 23 2.54 -4.45 -4.25
N VAL A 24 1.73 -4.88 -3.29
CA VAL A 24 0.27 -4.80 -3.34
C VAL A 24 -0.19 -3.71 -2.39
N ALA A 25 -0.76 -2.62 -2.94
CA ALA A 25 -0.90 -1.38 -2.20
C ALA A 25 -2.13 -0.56 -2.57
N ASP A 26 -2.38 0.49 -1.82
CA ASP A 26 -3.33 1.53 -2.17
C ASP A 26 -2.63 2.73 -2.87
N SER A 27 -3.33 3.87 -2.94
CA SER A 27 -2.84 5.07 -3.61
C SER A 27 -1.60 5.69 -2.97
N LEU A 28 -1.29 5.41 -1.71
CA LEU A 28 -0.10 5.92 -1.03
C LEU A 28 1.22 5.42 -1.65
N SER A 29 1.13 4.39 -2.50
CA SER A 29 2.29 3.87 -3.22
C SER A 29 2.64 4.65 -4.50
N TYR A 30 1.69 5.38 -5.08
CA TYR A 30 1.90 6.04 -6.38
C TYR A 30 1.31 7.46 -6.50
N PHE A 31 0.71 8.03 -5.46
CA PHE A 31 0.29 9.43 -5.45
C PHE A 31 1.37 10.32 -4.86
N GLY A 32 1.84 11.25 -5.66
CA GLY A 32 2.77 12.28 -5.23
C GLY A 32 2.08 13.61 -4.89
N PRO A 33 2.85 14.70 -4.75
CA PRO A 33 2.34 16.01 -4.31
C PRO A 33 1.25 16.63 -5.20
N LYS A 34 1.14 16.19 -6.45
CA LYS A 34 0.22 16.75 -7.45
C LYS A 34 -0.80 15.73 -7.98
N GLY A 35 -0.87 14.53 -7.40
CA GLY A 35 -1.79 13.48 -7.83
C GLY A 35 -1.11 12.16 -8.19
N GLY A 36 -1.86 11.28 -8.87
CA GLY A 36 -1.38 9.96 -9.27
C GLY A 36 -0.26 10.01 -10.31
N LEU A 37 0.70 9.12 -10.18
CA LEU A 37 1.90 8.99 -11.01
C LEU A 37 1.90 7.61 -11.68
N PRO A 38 2.66 7.44 -12.78
CA PRO A 38 2.92 6.13 -13.37
C PRO A 38 3.62 5.18 -12.37
N ALA A 39 3.37 3.87 -12.51
CA ALA A 39 3.94 2.87 -11.62
C ALA A 39 5.49 2.81 -11.66
N ASP A 40 6.10 3.24 -12.75
CA ASP A 40 7.54 3.32 -12.96
C ASP A 40 8.17 4.67 -12.60
N HIS A 41 7.39 5.60 -12.02
CA HIS A 41 7.92 6.92 -11.67
C HIS A 41 9.03 6.81 -10.59
N PRO A 42 10.24 7.33 -10.82
CA PRO A 42 11.39 7.08 -9.95
C PRO A 42 11.27 7.68 -8.54
N GLY A 43 10.39 8.67 -8.35
CA GLY A 43 10.20 9.34 -7.06
C GLY A 43 9.20 8.68 -6.12
N ILE A 44 8.48 7.63 -6.52
CA ILE A 44 7.58 6.90 -5.62
C ILE A 44 8.35 5.87 -4.79
N TRP A 45 7.90 5.63 -3.55
CA TRP A 45 8.65 4.80 -2.61
C TRP A 45 8.96 3.37 -3.09
N PRO A 46 8.09 2.67 -3.86
CA PRO A 46 8.44 1.33 -4.34
C PRO A 46 9.69 1.34 -5.22
N ASN A 47 9.79 2.31 -6.13
CA ASN A 47 10.94 2.44 -7.06
C ASN A 47 12.20 2.96 -6.36
N LEU A 48 12.05 3.80 -5.33
CA LEU A 48 13.18 4.21 -4.49
C LEU A 48 13.77 3.03 -3.73
N VAL A 49 12.91 2.16 -3.16
CA VAL A 49 13.34 0.92 -2.48
C VAL A 49 14.06 -0.02 -3.44
N ALA A 50 13.47 -0.24 -4.62
CA ALA A 50 14.04 -1.14 -5.61
C ALA A 50 15.39 -0.64 -6.14
N ALA A 51 15.52 0.67 -6.34
CA ALA A 51 16.80 1.27 -6.74
C ALA A 51 17.89 1.06 -5.69
N GLU A 52 17.56 1.17 -4.39
CA GLU A 52 18.50 0.96 -3.29
C GLU A 52 18.91 -0.51 -3.13
N LEU A 53 17.98 -1.45 -3.37
CA LEU A 53 18.23 -2.89 -3.23
C LEU A 53 18.73 -3.54 -4.53
N ASP A 54 18.84 -2.81 -5.64
CA ASP A 54 19.11 -3.32 -6.99
C ASP A 54 18.11 -4.40 -7.44
N TRP A 55 16.82 -4.15 -7.19
CA TRP A 55 15.70 -5.01 -7.55
C TRP A 55 14.82 -4.36 -8.62
N ASP A 56 13.98 -5.18 -9.28
CA ASP A 56 12.86 -4.70 -10.09
C ASP A 56 11.61 -4.51 -9.22
N VAL A 57 10.59 -3.80 -9.71
CA VAL A 57 9.30 -3.62 -9.03
C VAL A 57 8.15 -4.19 -9.85
N GLU A 58 7.28 -4.96 -9.21
CA GLU A 58 5.93 -5.21 -9.69
C GLU A 58 4.95 -4.52 -8.73
N LEU A 59 4.44 -3.36 -9.14
CA LEU A 59 3.49 -2.56 -8.37
C LEU A 59 2.05 -2.83 -8.83
N VAL A 60 1.26 -3.43 -7.96
CA VAL A 60 -0.18 -3.63 -8.14
C VAL A 60 -0.92 -2.82 -7.10
N ALA A 61 -1.41 -1.66 -7.50
CA ALA A 61 -2.01 -0.71 -6.58
C ALA A 61 -3.22 0.01 -7.18
N ARG A 62 -4.15 0.41 -6.32
CA ARG A 62 -5.32 1.18 -6.73
C ARG A 62 -5.80 2.12 -5.63
N ILE A 63 -6.31 3.27 -6.04
CA ILE A 63 -6.88 4.27 -5.12
C ILE A 63 -7.99 3.66 -4.27
N GLY A 64 -7.88 3.86 -2.96
CA GLY A 64 -8.92 3.49 -2.00
C GLY A 64 -9.01 1.99 -1.70
N TRP A 65 -8.00 1.18 -2.09
CA TRP A 65 -7.97 -0.24 -1.75
C TRP A 65 -7.85 -0.46 -0.24
N THR A 66 -8.63 -1.45 0.21
CA THR A 66 -8.58 -2.04 1.55
C THR A 66 -7.77 -3.33 1.52
N CYS A 67 -7.50 -3.92 2.69
CA CYS A 67 -6.88 -5.26 2.78
C CYS A 67 -7.69 -6.31 2.00
N ARG A 68 -9.03 -6.19 2.00
CA ARG A 68 -9.91 -7.04 1.18
C ARG A 68 -9.62 -6.90 -0.32
N ASP A 69 -9.51 -5.67 -0.80
CA ASP A 69 -9.28 -5.41 -2.23
C ASP A 69 -7.88 -5.90 -2.64
N ALA A 70 -6.88 -5.74 -1.78
CA ALA A 70 -5.53 -6.25 -1.98
C ALA A 70 -5.49 -7.78 -2.05
N TYR A 71 -6.24 -8.47 -1.19
CA TYR A 71 -6.39 -9.94 -1.26
C TYR A 71 -7.02 -10.37 -2.59
N TRP A 72 -8.10 -9.73 -3.02
CA TRP A 72 -8.72 -10.05 -4.32
C TRP A 72 -7.81 -9.73 -5.50
N ALA A 73 -6.97 -8.69 -5.40
CA ALA A 73 -5.95 -8.43 -6.40
C ALA A 73 -4.88 -9.53 -6.40
N LEU A 74 -4.41 -9.96 -5.23
CA LEU A 74 -3.45 -11.05 -5.12
C LEU A 74 -3.93 -12.30 -5.86
N ILE A 75 -5.15 -12.76 -5.63
CA ILE A 75 -5.64 -13.98 -6.25
C ILE A 75 -6.09 -13.81 -7.71
N GLY A 76 -6.42 -12.59 -8.14
CA GLY A 76 -6.98 -12.30 -9.45
C GLY A 76 -6.04 -11.67 -10.47
N ASP A 77 -4.92 -11.08 -10.06
CA ASP A 77 -4.01 -10.40 -10.98
C ASP A 77 -2.84 -11.30 -11.39
N PRO A 78 -2.76 -11.70 -12.67
CA PRO A 78 -1.72 -12.62 -13.15
C PRO A 78 -0.30 -12.02 -13.06
N ARG A 79 -0.14 -10.70 -12.98
CA ARG A 79 1.17 -10.04 -12.85
C ARG A 79 1.84 -10.42 -11.53
N ILE A 80 1.07 -10.50 -10.44
CA ILE A 80 1.59 -10.90 -9.13
C ILE A 80 2.16 -12.32 -9.22
N TRP A 81 1.38 -13.27 -9.75
CA TRP A 81 1.79 -14.67 -9.84
C TRP A 81 2.96 -14.87 -10.81
N ALA A 82 3.05 -14.06 -11.86
CA ALA A 82 4.21 -14.07 -12.77
C ALA A 82 5.48 -13.52 -12.08
N ALA A 83 5.35 -12.60 -11.12
CA ALA A 83 6.46 -12.02 -10.40
C ALA A 83 6.93 -12.88 -9.21
N VAL A 84 6.02 -13.60 -8.53
CA VAL A 84 6.30 -14.40 -7.32
C VAL A 84 7.50 -15.34 -7.46
N PRO A 85 7.74 -16.07 -8.58
CA PRO A 85 8.93 -16.93 -8.71
C PRO A 85 10.26 -16.19 -8.60
N ARG A 86 10.30 -14.91 -8.96
CA ARG A 86 11.49 -14.05 -8.88
C ARG A 86 11.44 -13.06 -7.71
N ALA A 87 10.39 -13.12 -6.89
CA ALA A 87 10.23 -12.17 -5.79
C ALA A 87 11.34 -12.34 -4.74
N GLY A 88 11.96 -11.24 -4.37
CA GLY A 88 12.84 -11.16 -3.20
C GLY A 88 12.06 -10.87 -1.92
N ALA A 89 10.89 -10.20 -2.05
CA ALA A 89 9.94 -9.97 -0.97
C ALA A 89 8.59 -9.54 -1.54
N VAL A 90 7.52 -9.69 -0.73
CA VAL A 90 6.20 -9.15 -1.01
C VAL A 90 5.82 -8.15 0.08
N VAL A 91 5.36 -6.97 -0.33
CA VAL A 91 4.90 -5.92 0.58
C VAL A 91 3.40 -5.69 0.40
N PHE A 92 2.62 -5.85 1.47
CA PHE A 92 1.23 -5.45 1.53
C PHE A 92 1.13 -4.08 2.22
N ALA A 93 1.03 -3.03 1.41
CA ALA A 93 0.95 -1.66 1.87
C ALA A 93 -0.51 -1.15 1.82
N THR A 94 -1.37 -1.80 2.60
CA THR A 94 -2.80 -1.51 2.77
C THR A 94 -3.18 -1.43 4.26
N GLY A 95 -4.45 -1.14 4.57
CA GLY A 95 -4.94 -1.02 5.95
C GLY A 95 -5.20 0.44 6.37
N GLY A 96 -4.59 1.41 5.70
CA GLY A 96 -4.88 2.82 5.90
C GLY A 96 -6.33 3.14 5.60
N MET A 97 -6.79 2.79 4.41
CA MET A 97 -8.18 3.01 3.98
C MET A 97 -9.20 2.24 4.80
N ASP A 98 -8.82 1.07 5.32
CA ASP A 98 -9.67 0.22 6.18
C ASP A 98 -10.08 0.95 7.46
N SER A 99 -9.13 1.67 8.05
CA SER A 99 -9.25 2.34 9.35
C SER A 99 -9.93 3.71 9.28
N LEU A 100 -10.19 4.24 8.08
CA LEU A 100 -10.85 5.54 7.92
C LEU A 100 -12.35 5.46 8.22
N PRO A 101 -12.93 6.52 8.83
CA PRO A 101 -14.36 6.61 9.02
C PRO A 101 -15.12 6.51 7.70
N SER A 102 -16.11 5.63 7.63
CA SER A 102 -16.95 5.44 6.44
C SER A 102 -18.42 5.51 6.84
N PRO A 103 -19.09 6.67 6.67
CA PRO A 103 -20.50 6.85 7.04
C PRO A 103 -21.46 5.87 6.38
N LEU A 104 -21.04 5.28 5.27
CA LEU A 104 -21.75 4.19 4.61
C LEU A 104 -20.90 2.91 4.68
N PRO A 105 -21.51 1.75 4.92
CA PRO A 105 -20.85 0.46 4.70
C PRO A 105 -20.21 0.40 3.31
N THR A 106 -19.02 -0.18 3.21
CA THR A 106 -18.23 -0.21 1.97
C THR A 106 -19.06 -0.73 0.79
N ALA A 107 -19.87 -1.78 0.99
CA ALA A 107 -20.75 -2.31 -0.05
C ALA A 107 -21.74 -1.26 -0.61
N LEU A 108 -22.36 -0.44 0.25
CA LEU A 108 -23.26 0.61 -0.19
C LEU A 108 -22.51 1.75 -0.89
N ARG A 109 -21.33 2.11 -0.41
CA ARG A 109 -20.47 3.10 -1.07
C ARG A 109 -20.07 2.65 -2.47
N GLU A 110 -19.76 1.39 -2.66
CA GLU A 110 -19.44 0.82 -3.96
C GLU A 110 -20.62 0.81 -4.92
N LEU A 111 -21.85 0.65 -4.44
CA LEU A 111 -23.05 0.71 -5.26
C LEU A 111 -23.27 2.08 -5.93
N ILE A 112 -22.71 3.17 -5.38
CA ILE A 112 -22.80 4.50 -5.99
C ILE A 112 -22.28 4.49 -7.43
N ARG A 113 -21.28 3.68 -7.76
CA ARG A 113 -20.72 3.56 -9.13
C ARG A 113 -21.72 3.03 -10.15
N TYR A 114 -22.70 2.26 -9.70
CA TYR A 114 -23.72 1.62 -10.55
C TYR A 114 -25.00 2.44 -10.70
N VAL A 115 -25.15 3.52 -9.97
CA VAL A 115 -26.33 4.41 -10.06
C VAL A 115 -26.45 4.99 -11.47
N ARG A 116 -27.62 4.89 -12.05
CA ARG A 116 -27.97 5.42 -13.37
C ARG A 116 -29.20 6.34 -13.26
N PRO A 117 -29.33 7.38 -14.08
CA PRO A 117 -28.35 7.90 -15.03
C PRO A 117 -27.17 8.61 -14.34
N ALA A 118 -26.17 9.04 -15.13
CA ALA A 118 -24.94 9.67 -14.60
C ALA A 118 -25.21 10.95 -13.78
N SER A 119 -26.28 11.69 -14.10
CA SER A 119 -26.70 12.88 -13.35
C SER A 119 -27.15 12.54 -11.92
N VAL A 120 -27.89 11.44 -11.73
CA VAL A 120 -28.31 10.97 -10.40
C VAL A 120 -27.08 10.46 -9.64
N ARG A 121 -26.20 9.69 -10.27
CA ARG A 121 -24.96 9.24 -9.65
C ARG A 121 -24.11 10.39 -9.14
N ARG A 122 -24.00 11.48 -9.90
CA ARG A 122 -23.29 12.70 -9.48
C ARG A 122 -23.90 13.29 -8.22
N ARG A 123 -25.22 13.50 -8.20
CA ARG A 123 -25.94 14.02 -7.03
C ARG A 123 -25.77 13.15 -5.78
N VAL A 124 -25.84 11.82 -5.94
CA VAL A 124 -25.63 10.88 -4.84
C VAL A 124 -24.19 10.99 -4.31
N ARG A 125 -23.20 11.11 -5.20
CA ARG A 125 -21.80 11.33 -4.81
C ARG A 125 -21.61 12.66 -4.09
N ASP A 126 -22.21 13.74 -4.60
CA ASP A 126 -22.11 15.06 -4.00
C ASP A 126 -22.75 15.07 -2.60
N ALA A 127 -23.92 14.43 -2.46
CA ALA A 127 -24.57 14.26 -1.16
C ALA A 127 -23.71 13.43 -0.20
N TYR A 128 -23.09 12.36 -0.66
CA TYR A 128 -22.16 11.56 0.15
C TYR A 128 -20.95 12.40 0.60
N ASN A 129 -20.32 13.12 -0.32
CA ASN A 129 -19.16 13.98 -0.01
C ASN A 129 -19.51 15.11 0.98
N TRP A 130 -20.75 15.60 0.94
CA TRP A 130 -21.23 16.60 1.88
C TRP A 130 -21.50 16.03 3.28
N VAL A 131 -22.00 14.78 3.36
CA VAL A 131 -22.31 14.11 4.62
C VAL A 131 -21.05 13.54 5.29
N GLN A 132 -20.10 13.05 4.51
CA GLN A 132 -18.93 12.36 5.01
C GLN A 132 -18.15 13.14 6.08
N PRO A 133 -17.74 14.41 5.88
CA PRO A 133 -17.00 15.14 6.91
C PRO A 133 -17.81 15.39 8.19
N LYS A 134 -19.15 15.44 8.07
CA LYS A 134 -20.04 15.69 9.21
C LYS A 134 -20.23 14.45 10.08
N LEU A 135 -20.17 13.26 9.50
CA LEU A 135 -20.33 12.00 10.21
C LEU A 135 -18.97 11.37 10.60
N SER A 136 -17.87 11.75 9.94
CA SER A 136 -16.54 11.26 10.25
C SER A 136 -16.13 11.43 11.72
N PRO A 137 -16.48 12.54 12.42
CA PRO A 137 -16.19 12.68 13.85
C PRO A 137 -16.80 11.61 14.75
N LEU A 138 -17.86 10.90 14.29
CA LEU A 138 -18.42 9.77 15.03
C LEU A 138 -17.43 8.59 15.09
N GLY A 139 -16.45 8.55 14.17
CA GLY A 139 -15.39 7.55 14.13
C GLY A 139 -15.84 6.14 13.78
N TRP A 140 -17.12 5.93 13.57
CA TRP A 140 -17.73 4.62 13.26
C TRP A 140 -18.94 4.79 12.32
N PRO A 141 -19.19 3.82 11.43
CA PRO A 141 -18.34 2.66 11.13
C PRO A 141 -17.04 3.06 10.40
N VAL A 142 -16.02 2.20 10.49
CA VAL A 142 -14.83 2.26 9.65
C VAL A 142 -15.05 1.50 8.34
N ALA A 143 -14.21 1.75 7.34
CA ALA A 143 -14.39 1.14 6.03
C ALA A 143 -14.27 -0.39 6.06
N LEU A 144 -13.34 -0.92 6.88
CA LEU A 144 -13.21 -2.36 7.16
C LEU A 144 -12.80 -2.56 8.63
N PRO A 145 -13.52 -3.39 9.41
CA PRO A 145 -13.16 -3.65 10.80
C PRO A 145 -11.75 -4.26 10.93
N PRO A 146 -10.97 -3.92 11.98
CA PRO A 146 -9.61 -4.42 12.15
C PRO A 146 -9.45 -5.94 12.08
N ALA A 147 -10.36 -6.70 12.71
CA ALA A 147 -10.30 -8.16 12.65
C ALA A 147 -10.47 -8.71 11.23
N VAL A 148 -11.30 -8.07 10.40
CA VAL A 148 -11.52 -8.47 9.00
C VAL A 148 -10.32 -8.08 8.15
N SER A 149 -9.69 -6.94 8.41
CA SER A 149 -8.46 -6.53 7.71
C SER A 149 -7.31 -7.51 7.99
N VAL A 150 -7.14 -7.91 9.25
CA VAL A 150 -6.14 -8.90 9.67
C VAL A 150 -6.41 -10.25 9.02
N ASP A 151 -7.67 -10.70 8.96
CA ASP A 151 -8.06 -11.96 8.29
C ASP A 151 -7.64 -11.96 6.80
N TYR A 152 -7.86 -10.86 6.08
CA TYR A 152 -7.41 -10.75 4.69
C TYR A 152 -5.88 -10.67 4.54
N LEU A 153 -5.17 -10.04 5.48
CA LEU A 153 -3.70 -10.05 5.49
C LEU A 153 -3.17 -11.47 5.71
N GLU A 154 -3.76 -12.22 6.65
CA GLU A 154 -3.37 -13.62 6.90
C GLU A 154 -3.68 -14.53 5.72
N GLN A 155 -4.85 -14.40 5.10
CA GLN A 155 -5.18 -15.14 3.88
C GLN A 155 -4.19 -14.83 2.75
N SER A 156 -3.75 -13.58 2.61
CA SER A 156 -2.76 -13.17 1.62
C SER A 156 -1.39 -13.80 1.89
N ARG A 157 -0.91 -13.72 3.14
CA ARG A 157 0.33 -14.34 3.57
C ARG A 157 0.31 -15.85 3.37
N HIS A 158 -0.77 -16.49 3.82
CA HIS A 158 -0.94 -17.94 3.69
C HIS A 158 -0.94 -18.39 2.21
N SER A 159 -1.63 -17.67 1.32
CA SER A 159 -1.66 -17.98 -0.12
C SER A 159 -0.26 -17.93 -0.75
N LEU A 160 0.56 -16.97 -0.38
CA LEU A 160 1.95 -16.86 -0.86
C LEU A 160 2.83 -17.98 -0.27
N ALA A 161 2.68 -18.26 1.03
CA ALA A 161 3.44 -19.30 1.71
C ALA A 161 3.17 -20.71 1.19
N GLN A 162 2.01 -20.97 0.56
CA GLN A 162 1.74 -22.24 -0.11
C GLN A 162 2.67 -22.49 -1.31
N LEU A 163 3.16 -21.44 -1.96
CA LEU A 163 4.04 -21.53 -3.12
C LEU A 163 5.50 -21.29 -2.76
N ARG A 164 5.74 -20.31 -1.90
CA ARG A 164 7.07 -19.86 -1.48
C ARG A 164 7.05 -19.62 0.03
N PRO A 165 7.16 -20.68 0.86
CA PRO A 165 7.11 -20.56 2.33
C PRO A 165 8.21 -19.66 2.91
N GLU A 166 9.36 -19.60 2.22
CA GLU A 166 10.51 -18.77 2.59
C GLU A 166 10.39 -17.31 2.16
N LEU A 167 9.42 -16.95 1.31
CA LEU A 167 9.33 -15.61 0.75
C LEU A 167 8.98 -14.57 1.84
N PRO A 168 9.84 -13.56 2.08
CA PRO A 168 9.55 -12.52 3.05
C PRO A 168 8.25 -11.78 2.72
N PHE A 169 7.33 -11.75 3.68
CA PHE A 169 6.08 -11.02 3.62
C PHE A 169 6.16 -9.84 4.60
N VAL A 170 6.07 -8.63 4.12
CA VAL A 170 6.10 -7.40 4.93
C VAL A 170 4.74 -6.72 4.88
N ALA A 171 4.23 -6.30 6.02
CA ALA A 171 3.02 -5.50 6.12
C ALA A 171 3.31 -4.09 6.66
N VAL A 172 2.32 -3.22 6.61
CA VAL A 172 2.46 -1.85 7.10
C VAL A 172 1.42 -1.52 8.16
N LEU A 173 1.75 -0.61 9.05
CA LEU A 173 0.79 0.06 9.92
C LEU A 173 0.18 1.27 9.20
N PRO A 174 -1.10 1.60 9.47
CA PRO A 174 -1.79 2.70 8.83
C PRO A 174 -1.04 4.03 8.93
N SER A 175 -1.01 4.76 7.81
CA SER A 175 -0.50 6.12 7.76
C SER A 175 -1.32 7.07 8.65
N VAL A 176 -0.80 8.28 8.85
CA VAL A 176 -1.55 9.41 9.38
C VAL A 176 -2.06 10.29 8.24
N HIS A 177 -3.07 11.11 8.51
CA HIS A 177 -3.60 12.05 7.54
C HIS A 177 -4.09 13.34 8.20
N ARG A 178 -4.30 14.37 7.38
CA ARG A 178 -4.90 15.66 7.72
C ARG A 178 -5.94 16.04 6.68
N CYS A 179 -6.84 15.09 6.37
CA CYS A 179 -7.81 15.23 5.29
C CYS A 179 -9.14 15.79 5.79
N GLU A 180 -9.57 16.91 5.20
CA GLU A 180 -10.84 17.56 5.52
C GLU A 180 -12.05 16.66 5.21
N ALA A 181 -11.98 15.80 4.19
CA ALA A 181 -13.05 14.88 3.85
C ALA A 181 -13.37 13.89 4.98
N TYR A 182 -12.39 13.64 5.87
CA TYR A 182 -12.56 12.84 7.08
C TYR A 182 -12.59 13.71 8.35
N ALA A 183 -12.83 15.02 8.21
CA ALA A 183 -12.82 16.00 9.30
C ALA A 183 -11.52 15.96 10.14
N GLU A 184 -10.40 15.59 9.54
CA GLU A 184 -9.09 15.38 10.17
C GLU A 184 -9.12 14.32 11.31
N VAL A 185 -10.11 13.43 11.32
CA VAL A 185 -10.33 12.41 12.36
C VAL A 185 -9.92 11.03 11.86
N HIS A 186 -9.16 10.30 12.69
CA HIS A 186 -8.68 8.95 12.39
C HIS A 186 -8.81 8.00 13.59
N THR A 187 -10.00 7.93 14.14
CA THR A 187 -10.31 7.11 15.34
C THR A 187 -10.08 5.63 15.14
N GLY A 188 -10.19 5.13 13.90
CA GLY A 188 -9.96 3.73 13.56
C GLY A 188 -8.48 3.35 13.46
N ARG A 189 -7.54 4.34 13.43
CA ARG A 189 -6.11 4.04 13.29
C ARG A 189 -5.57 3.22 14.45
N GLU A 190 -5.79 3.67 15.67
CA GLU A 190 -5.26 3.01 16.86
C GLU A 190 -5.76 1.56 17.05
N PRO A 191 -7.07 1.27 16.89
CA PRO A 191 -7.55 -0.11 16.87
C PRO A 191 -6.90 -0.96 15.77
N MET A 192 -6.69 -0.39 14.58
CA MET A 192 -6.05 -1.10 13.46
C MET A 192 -4.57 -1.38 13.75
N VAL A 193 -3.83 -0.39 14.26
CA VAL A 193 -2.42 -0.56 14.68
C VAL A 193 -2.30 -1.71 15.67
N ARG A 194 -3.15 -1.75 16.72
CA ARG A 194 -3.12 -2.84 17.69
C ARG A 194 -3.40 -4.21 17.07
N ALA A 195 -4.41 -4.30 16.21
CA ALA A 195 -4.78 -5.57 15.59
C ALA A 195 -3.69 -6.09 14.64
N VAL A 196 -3.16 -5.22 13.76
CA VAL A 196 -2.09 -5.60 12.83
C VAL A 196 -0.79 -5.92 13.58
N SER A 197 -0.44 -5.16 14.63
CA SER A 197 0.76 -5.45 15.42
C SER A 197 0.65 -6.77 16.17
N ALA A 198 -0.51 -7.10 16.74
CA ALA A 198 -0.73 -8.38 17.42
C ALA A 198 -0.60 -9.58 16.44
N TRP A 199 -1.26 -9.49 15.29
CA TRP A 199 -1.15 -10.48 14.22
C TRP A 199 0.29 -10.64 13.72
N ALA A 200 0.96 -9.53 13.48
CA ALA A 200 2.33 -9.54 12.98
C ALA A 200 3.30 -10.19 13.98
N ALA A 201 3.12 -9.92 15.28
CA ALA A 201 3.90 -10.57 16.34
C ALA A 201 3.64 -12.09 16.41
N GLU A 202 2.38 -12.53 16.27
CA GLU A 202 2.00 -13.94 16.26
C GLU A 202 2.64 -14.71 15.08
N HIS A 203 2.69 -14.07 13.91
CA HIS A 203 3.18 -14.70 12.67
C HIS A 203 4.60 -14.30 12.27
N SER A 204 5.32 -13.56 13.13
CA SER A 204 6.68 -13.06 12.86
C SER A 204 6.75 -12.25 11.55
N VAL A 205 5.72 -11.45 11.26
CA VAL A 205 5.66 -10.61 10.08
C VAL A 205 6.33 -9.27 10.37
N PRO A 206 7.37 -8.88 9.62
CA PRO A 206 7.97 -7.56 9.73
C PRO A 206 6.98 -6.45 9.38
N LEU A 207 7.01 -5.35 10.13
CA LEU A 207 6.13 -4.20 9.96
C LEU A 207 6.90 -2.92 9.66
N VAL A 208 6.33 -2.09 8.79
CA VAL A 208 6.73 -0.69 8.61
C VAL A 208 5.64 0.24 9.13
N ASP A 209 5.95 1.10 10.10
CA ASP A 209 4.99 2.14 10.56
C ASP A 209 5.00 3.32 9.60
N LEU A 210 4.03 3.33 8.68
CA LEU A 210 3.86 4.44 7.74
C LEU A 210 3.50 5.73 8.46
N GLY A 211 2.72 5.64 9.54
CA GLY A 211 2.30 6.81 10.31
C GLY A 211 3.47 7.52 10.98
N GLU A 212 4.44 6.77 11.49
CA GLU A 212 5.67 7.33 12.05
C GLU A 212 6.57 7.89 10.94
N ALA A 213 6.76 7.12 9.85
CA ALA A 213 7.64 7.51 8.76
C ALA A 213 7.26 8.84 8.10
N VAL A 214 5.95 9.12 7.96
CA VAL A 214 5.46 10.29 7.21
C VAL A 214 4.89 11.41 8.09
N ARG A 215 4.93 11.28 9.42
CA ARG A 215 4.31 12.24 10.33
C ARG A 215 4.71 13.68 10.03
N ASP A 216 6.01 13.93 9.94
CA ASP A 216 6.51 15.29 9.69
C ASP A 216 6.11 15.79 8.30
N ASN A 217 6.13 14.94 7.27
CA ASN A 217 5.70 15.34 5.94
C ASN A 217 4.21 15.71 5.89
N VAL A 218 3.34 14.94 6.55
CA VAL A 218 1.88 15.17 6.54
C VAL A 218 1.49 16.41 7.34
N PHE A 219 2.11 16.64 8.50
CA PHE A 219 1.70 17.70 9.40
C PHE A 219 2.50 19.01 9.27
N ASN A 220 3.75 18.93 8.85
CA ASN A 220 4.69 20.05 8.83
C ASN A 220 5.33 20.30 7.46
N GLY A 221 5.32 19.33 6.58
CA GLY A 221 6.03 19.37 5.30
C GLY A 221 5.12 19.65 4.09
N PRO A 222 5.73 19.72 2.89
CA PRO A 222 5.02 19.90 1.63
C PRO A 222 4.37 18.59 1.15
N ALA A 223 3.29 18.16 1.82
CA ALA A 223 2.48 17.02 1.42
C ALA A 223 1.49 17.40 0.30
N ASN A 224 0.74 16.42 -0.20
CA ASN A 224 -0.35 16.67 -1.14
C ASN A 224 -1.45 17.49 -0.44
N PRO A 225 -2.03 18.52 -1.10
CA PRO A 225 -3.08 19.36 -0.53
C PRO A 225 -4.36 18.60 -0.10
N ASP A 226 -4.56 17.36 -0.54
CA ASP A 226 -5.71 16.55 -0.10
C ASP A 226 -5.59 16.03 1.34
N GLY A 227 -4.42 16.20 1.97
CA GLY A 227 -4.16 15.84 3.35
C GLY A 227 -4.04 14.34 3.63
N ILE A 228 -4.05 13.48 2.59
CA ILE A 228 -3.86 12.02 2.70
C ILE A 228 -2.53 11.60 2.08
N HIS A 229 -2.29 12.04 0.85
CA HIS A 229 -1.13 11.62 0.08
C HIS A 229 0.11 12.44 0.44
N TRP A 230 1.27 11.84 0.19
CA TRP A 230 2.55 12.41 0.64
C TRP A 230 3.20 13.29 -0.41
N GLY A 231 4.11 14.14 0.07
CA GLY A 231 5.13 14.79 -0.76
C GLY A 231 6.31 13.87 -1.04
N TRP A 232 7.29 14.37 -1.77
CA TRP A 232 8.50 13.60 -2.10
C TRP A 232 9.31 13.18 -0.87
N GLU A 233 9.33 14.01 0.17
CA GLU A 233 9.97 13.70 1.44
C GLU A 233 9.28 12.51 2.15
N GLY A 234 7.94 12.44 2.08
CA GLY A 234 7.18 11.30 2.59
C GLY A 234 7.52 10.00 1.87
N HIS A 235 7.56 10.01 0.53
CA HIS A 235 8.02 8.85 -0.25
C HIS A 235 9.43 8.43 0.12
N SER A 236 10.35 9.38 0.25
CA SER A 236 11.74 9.09 0.64
C SER A 236 11.84 8.54 2.07
N ALA A 237 11.02 9.03 3.00
CA ALA A 237 10.99 8.53 4.37
C ALA A 237 10.46 7.08 4.45
N VAL A 238 9.38 6.78 3.73
CA VAL A 238 8.84 5.41 3.63
C VAL A 238 9.85 4.48 2.96
N ALA A 239 10.52 4.93 1.89
CA ALA A 239 11.55 4.12 1.23
C ALA A 239 12.67 3.73 2.19
N ARG A 240 13.20 4.67 2.97
CA ARG A 240 14.25 4.38 3.98
C ARG A 240 13.78 3.38 5.04
N ALA A 241 12.56 3.55 5.56
CA ALA A 241 11.99 2.64 6.54
C ALA A 241 11.79 1.23 5.95
N MET A 242 11.31 1.15 4.70
CA MET A 242 11.08 -0.10 4.00
C MET A 242 12.39 -0.84 3.69
N VAL A 243 13.42 -0.14 3.18
CA VAL A 243 14.74 -0.72 2.92
C VAL A 243 15.31 -1.35 4.19
N LYS A 244 15.23 -0.66 5.32
CA LYS A 244 15.70 -1.21 6.59
C LYS A 244 15.02 -2.55 6.92
N VAL A 245 13.68 -2.57 6.89
CA VAL A 245 12.91 -3.78 7.24
C VAL A 245 13.16 -4.92 6.23
N LEU A 246 13.21 -4.60 4.93
CA LEU A 246 13.46 -5.61 3.90
C LEU A 246 14.88 -6.20 4.01
N THR A 247 15.88 -5.37 4.30
CA THR A 247 17.26 -5.84 4.48
C THR A 247 17.36 -6.79 5.67
N GLU A 248 16.71 -6.47 6.79
CA GLU A 248 16.65 -7.33 7.98
C GLU A 248 15.92 -8.65 7.65
N ALA A 249 14.74 -8.60 7.03
CA ALA A 249 13.92 -9.77 6.70
C ALA A 249 14.62 -10.72 5.71
N THR A 250 15.34 -10.19 4.73
CA THR A 250 16.06 -11.01 3.74
C THR A 250 17.41 -11.55 4.25
N ALA A 251 18.02 -10.91 5.25
CA ALA A 251 19.23 -11.43 5.89
C ALA A 251 18.94 -12.65 6.77
N ASP A 252 17.78 -12.72 7.40
CA ASP A 252 17.35 -13.88 8.20
C ASP A 252 17.03 -15.09 7.33
N GLU A 253 16.52 -14.89 6.10
CA GLU A 253 16.34 -15.95 5.11
C GLU A 253 17.65 -16.68 4.79
N VAL A 254 18.73 -15.92 4.58
CA VAL A 254 20.07 -16.50 4.28
C VAL A 254 20.67 -17.28 5.44
N ARG A 255 20.26 -17.01 6.68
CA ARG A 255 20.75 -17.73 7.89
C ARG A 255 20.00 -19.03 8.17
N THR A 256 18.79 -19.16 7.64
CA THR A 256 17.91 -20.32 7.88
C THR A 256 17.86 -21.31 6.73
N ALA A 257 18.40 -20.96 5.57
CA ALA A 257 18.58 -21.82 4.38
C ALA A 257 19.94 -22.52 4.38
#